data_85c6b609910cd305661987d7e26fa2cc
#
_entry.id   85c6b609910cd305661987d7e26fa2cc
#
_cell.length_a   1.000
_cell.length_b   1.000
_cell.length_c   1.000
_cell.angle_alpha   90.00
_cell.angle_beta   90.00
_cell.angle_gamma   90.00
#
_symmetry.space_group_name_H-M   'P 1'
#
loop_
_entity.id
_entity.type
_entity.pdbx_description
1 polymer ?
#
loop_
_entity_poly.entity_id
_entity_poly.type
_entity_poly.pdbx_seq_one_letter_code
_entity_poly.pdbx_strand_id
1 'polypeptide(L)'
;MIETYQQPLPHGITLGCRAGGECGRPVLFFLHGFPEGAFVWDGLLEHFSRAENGGYRCVAPNLRGFEASSAPAEVSAYRPKYLVQDIAALVAIETQDDAGVAQA
;
A
#
# COMPACT_ATOMS: atom_id res chain seq x y z
N MET A 1 -4.24 -13.31 8.26
CA MET A 1 -3.21 -13.78 7.34
C MET A 1 -2.80 -12.66 6.37
N ILE A 2 -1.51 -12.52 6.16
CA ILE A 2 -0.99 -11.51 5.25
C ILE A 2 -0.91 -12.08 3.83
N GLU A 3 -1.45 -11.36 2.87
CA GLU A 3 -1.30 -11.69 1.46
C GLU A 3 -0.33 -10.70 0.81
N THR A 4 0.30 -11.12 -0.28
CA THR A 4 1.17 -10.25 -1.07
C THR A 4 0.66 -10.24 -2.50
N TYR A 5 0.73 -9.08 -3.14
CA TYR A 5 0.29 -8.97 -4.53
C TYR A 5 1.01 -7.82 -5.22
N GLN A 6 0.97 -7.86 -6.55
CA GLN A 6 1.53 -6.81 -7.39
C GLN A 6 0.36 -5.97 -7.91
N GLN A 7 0.40 -4.67 -7.69
CA GLN A 7 -0.65 -3.77 -8.14
C GLN A 7 -0.12 -2.85 -9.23
N PRO A 8 -0.45 -3.12 -10.50
CA PRO A 8 -0.08 -2.20 -11.57
C PRO A 8 -0.87 -0.90 -11.45
N LEU A 9 -0.19 0.22 -11.66
CA LEU A 9 -0.81 1.54 -11.63
C LEU A 9 -0.97 2.05 -13.07
N PRO A 10 -1.91 2.98 -13.33
CA PRO A 10 -2.19 3.44 -14.69
C PRO A 10 -1.01 4.07 -15.42
N HIS A 11 -0.04 4.59 -14.67
CA HIS A 11 1.10 5.33 -15.26
C HIS A 11 2.38 4.48 -15.35
N GLY A 12 2.24 3.16 -15.40
CA GLY A 12 3.35 2.27 -15.72
C GLY A 12 4.22 1.83 -14.55
N ILE A 13 3.82 2.16 -13.33
CA ILE A 13 4.50 1.71 -12.11
C ILE A 13 3.70 0.55 -11.52
N THR A 14 4.38 -0.44 -10.98
CA THR A 14 3.74 -1.53 -10.23
C THR A 14 4.28 -1.51 -8.81
N LEU A 15 3.38 -1.55 -7.83
CA LEU A 15 3.76 -1.61 -6.44
C LEU A 15 3.53 -3.01 -5.89
N GLY A 16 4.55 -3.56 -5.23
CA GLY A 16 4.39 -4.79 -4.47
C GLY A 16 3.77 -4.47 -3.13
N CYS A 17 2.64 -5.09 -2.82
CA CYS A 17 1.86 -4.76 -1.63
C CYS A 17 1.74 -5.94 -0.69
N ARG A 18 1.64 -5.63 0.60
CA ARG A 18 1.29 -6.59 1.64
C ARG A 18 -0.04 -6.14 2.24
N ALA A 19 -0.94 -7.08 2.48
CA ALA A 19 -2.28 -6.70 2.91
C ALA A 19 -2.91 -7.74 3.84
N GLY A 20 -3.86 -7.29 4.64
CA GLY A 20 -4.70 -8.14 5.48
C GLY A 20 -6.11 -7.59 5.51
N GLY A 21 -7.06 -8.45 5.89
CA GLY A 21 -8.46 -8.05 6.02
C GLY A 21 -9.24 -8.23 4.73
N GLU A 22 -10.56 -8.06 4.84
CA GLU A 22 -11.49 -8.27 3.73
C GLU A 22 -11.58 -7.05 2.83
N CYS A 23 -11.62 -7.29 1.52
CA CYS A 23 -11.88 -6.22 0.56
C CYS A 23 -13.29 -5.65 0.79
N GLY A 24 -13.47 -4.37 0.52
CA GLY A 24 -14.74 -3.70 0.73
C GLY A 24 -14.91 -3.09 2.12
N ARG A 25 -14.03 -3.40 3.04
CA ARG A 25 -13.99 -2.77 4.35
C ARG A 25 -13.25 -1.43 4.25
N PRO A 26 -13.45 -0.51 5.20
CA PRO A 26 -12.64 0.71 5.23
C PRO A 26 -11.16 0.36 5.22
N VAL A 27 -10.37 1.15 4.49
CA VAL A 27 -8.97 0.82 4.22
C VAL A 27 -8.02 1.66 5.05
N LEU A 28 -7.06 1.00 5.69
CA LEU A 28 -5.92 1.65 6.34
C LEU A 28 -4.69 1.42 5.48
N PHE A 29 -3.99 2.50 5.15
CA PHE A 29 -2.74 2.42 4.39
C PHE A 29 -1.57 2.68 5.32
N PHE A 30 -0.55 1.82 5.23
CA PHE A 30 0.66 1.93 6.05
C PHE A 30 1.85 2.17 5.13
N LEU A 31 2.48 3.33 5.28
CA LEU A 31 3.59 3.73 4.42
C LEU A 31 4.91 3.61 5.18
N HIS A 32 5.89 2.93 4.58
CA HIS A 32 7.18 2.73 5.23
C HIS A 32 8.14 3.88 4.91
N GLY A 33 9.18 4.00 5.74
CA GLY A 33 10.28 4.93 5.51
C GLY A 33 11.49 4.24 4.92
N PHE A 34 12.49 5.01 4.54
CA PHE A 34 13.77 4.49 4.09
C PHE A 34 14.62 4.11 5.32
N PRO A 35 15.32 2.98 5.30
CA PRO A 35 15.51 2.00 4.24
C PRO A 35 14.62 0.77 4.38
N GLU A 36 13.45 0.93 4.95
CA GLU A 36 12.56 -0.18 5.26
C GLU A 36 11.77 -0.66 4.03
N GLY A 37 10.89 -1.63 4.25
CA GLY A 37 9.93 -2.09 3.27
C GLY A 37 8.60 -2.33 3.95
N ALA A 38 7.58 -2.70 3.18
CA ALA A 38 6.23 -2.87 3.70
C ALA A 38 6.14 -3.96 4.77
N PHE A 39 7.07 -4.90 4.80
CA PHE A 39 7.05 -6.01 5.76
C PHE A 39 7.10 -5.54 7.22
N VAL A 40 7.60 -4.33 7.49
CA VAL A 40 7.67 -3.81 8.87
C VAL A 40 6.28 -3.64 9.48
N TRP A 41 5.24 -3.59 8.65
CA TRP A 41 3.87 -3.37 9.11
C TRP A 41 3.08 -4.65 9.37
N ASP A 42 3.65 -5.84 9.10
CA ASP A 42 2.89 -7.10 9.17
C ASP A 42 2.09 -7.28 10.46
N GLY A 43 2.71 -6.98 11.60
CA GLY A 43 2.02 -7.11 12.88
C GLY A 43 0.81 -6.20 12.99
N LEU A 44 0.91 -4.96 12.48
CA LEU A 44 -0.20 -4.03 12.51
C LEU A 44 -1.27 -4.37 11.48
N LEU A 45 -0.87 -4.90 10.32
CA LEU A 45 -1.83 -5.36 9.32
C LEU A 45 -2.72 -6.45 9.91
N GLU A 46 -2.11 -7.39 10.63
CA GLU A 46 -2.88 -8.46 11.26
C GLU A 46 -3.73 -7.95 12.40
N HIS A 47 -3.20 -7.02 13.18
CA HIS A 47 -3.93 -6.45 14.32
C HIS A 47 -5.21 -5.76 13.87
N PHE A 48 -5.11 -4.82 12.94
CA PHE A 48 -6.24 -3.99 12.55
C PHE A 48 -7.20 -4.67 11.58
N SER A 49 -6.82 -5.76 10.97
CA SER A 49 -7.72 -6.53 10.11
C SER A 49 -8.67 -7.43 10.89
N ARG A 50 -8.41 -7.66 12.17
CA ARG A 50 -9.29 -8.48 13.00
C ARG A 50 -10.59 -7.73 13.30
N ALA A 51 -11.70 -8.47 13.33
CA ALA A 51 -13.02 -7.86 13.58
C ALA A 51 -13.08 -7.08 14.90
N GLU A 52 -12.44 -7.61 15.95
CA GLU A 52 -12.45 -6.93 17.26
C GLU A 52 -11.62 -5.65 17.28
N ASN A 53 -10.76 -5.44 16.29
CA ASN A 53 -9.92 -4.26 16.20
C ASN A 53 -10.31 -3.37 15.03
N GLY A 54 -11.57 -3.48 14.57
CA GLY A 54 -12.12 -2.64 13.52
C GLY A 54 -12.38 -3.35 12.20
N GLY A 55 -11.74 -4.50 11.96
CA GLY A 55 -11.95 -5.27 10.74
C GLY A 55 -11.59 -4.53 9.47
N TYR A 56 -10.53 -3.71 9.52
CA TYR A 56 -10.11 -2.91 8.37
C TYR A 56 -9.48 -3.76 7.27
N ARG A 57 -9.61 -3.29 6.03
CA ARG A 57 -8.74 -3.74 4.95
C ARG A 57 -7.44 -2.96 5.09
N CYS A 58 -6.35 -3.63 5.43
CA CYS A 58 -5.07 -2.99 5.69
C CYS A 58 -4.13 -3.25 4.53
N VAL A 59 -3.56 -2.19 3.95
CA VAL A 59 -2.68 -2.30 2.80
C VAL A 59 -1.38 -1.55 3.06
N ALA A 60 -0.25 -2.23 2.86
CA ALA A 60 1.06 -1.65 3.01
C ALA A 60 1.83 -1.83 1.70
N PRO A 61 1.90 -0.80 0.85
CA PRO A 61 2.67 -0.88 -0.37
C PRO A 61 4.16 -0.71 -0.08
N ASN A 62 4.99 -1.39 -0.87
CA ASN A 62 6.40 -1.02 -0.96
C ASN A 62 6.49 0.16 -1.91
N LEU A 63 7.13 1.24 -1.49
CA LEU A 63 7.29 2.42 -2.33
C LEU A 63 8.16 2.07 -3.53
N ARG A 64 8.05 2.86 -4.62
CA ARG A 64 8.88 2.59 -5.80
C ARG A 64 10.35 2.56 -5.40
N GLY A 65 11.08 1.63 -5.97
CA GLY A 65 12.49 1.43 -5.65
C GLY A 65 12.74 0.45 -4.52
N PHE A 66 11.70 -0.01 -3.82
CA PHE A 66 11.83 -0.92 -2.68
C PHE A 66 11.22 -2.27 -2.99
N GLU A 67 11.83 -3.33 -2.44
CA GLU A 67 11.33 -4.70 -2.49
C GLU A 67 10.79 -5.08 -3.88
N ALA A 68 9.54 -5.50 -3.97
CA ALA A 68 8.93 -6.00 -5.20
C ALA A 68 8.32 -4.91 -6.07
N SER A 69 8.48 -3.63 -5.71
CA SER A 69 7.93 -2.53 -6.50
C SER A 69 8.85 -2.16 -7.65
N SER A 70 8.30 -1.46 -8.65
CA SER A 70 9.08 -0.93 -9.77
C SER A 70 10.24 -0.08 -9.27
N ALA A 71 11.39 -0.20 -9.92
CA ALA A 71 12.60 0.53 -9.55
C ALA A 71 13.19 1.23 -10.78
N PRO A 72 12.58 2.35 -11.22
CA PRO A 72 13.13 3.11 -12.36
C PRO A 72 14.58 3.48 -12.12
N ALA A 73 15.37 3.51 -13.19
CA ALA A 73 16.81 3.76 -13.09
C ALA A 73 17.14 5.23 -12.85
N GLU A 74 16.28 6.14 -13.29
CA GLU A 74 16.58 7.56 -13.22
C GLU A 74 16.28 8.13 -11.83
N VAL A 75 17.22 8.92 -11.31
CA VAL A 75 17.06 9.56 -10.01
C VAL A 75 15.83 10.46 -9.96
N SER A 76 15.55 11.17 -11.07
CA SER A 76 14.40 12.07 -11.15
C SER A 76 13.06 11.34 -10.97
N ALA A 77 13.02 10.03 -11.19
CA ALA A 77 11.82 9.24 -11.02
C ALA A 77 11.41 9.09 -9.55
N TYR A 78 12.26 9.51 -8.62
CA TYR A 78 12.01 9.36 -7.18
C TYR A 78 11.65 10.66 -6.48
N ARG A 79 11.28 11.68 -7.25
CA ARG A 79 10.83 12.93 -6.65
C ARG A 79 9.54 12.72 -5.88
N PRO A 80 9.33 13.49 -4.79
CA PRO A 80 8.13 13.32 -3.95
C PRO A 80 6.82 13.33 -4.73
N LYS A 81 6.71 14.15 -5.79
CA LYS A 81 5.48 14.21 -6.56
C LYS A 81 5.13 12.88 -7.21
N TYR A 82 6.12 12.10 -7.60
CA TYR A 82 5.88 10.79 -8.20
C TYR A 82 5.51 9.74 -7.15
N LEU A 83 6.11 9.83 -5.97
CA LEU A 83 5.74 8.96 -4.85
C LEU A 83 4.30 9.22 -4.44
N VAL A 84 3.90 10.49 -4.37
CA VAL A 84 2.52 10.85 -4.06
C VAL A 84 1.58 10.35 -5.15
N GLN A 85 1.96 10.46 -6.41
CA GLN A 85 1.16 9.98 -7.53
C GLN A 85 0.91 8.47 -7.41
N ASP A 86 1.94 7.70 -7.05
CA ASP A 86 1.80 6.25 -6.87
C ASP A 86 0.78 5.95 -5.77
N ILE A 87 0.90 6.61 -4.63
CA ILE A 87 0.02 6.35 -3.50
C ILE A 87 -1.41 6.78 -3.82
N ALA A 88 -1.59 7.94 -4.47
CA ALA A 88 -2.92 8.40 -4.86
C ALA A 88 -3.60 7.39 -5.81
N ALA A 89 -2.84 6.85 -6.76
CA ALA A 89 -3.38 5.85 -7.68
C ALA A 89 -3.76 4.57 -6.94
N LEU A 90 -2.93 4.13 -6.00
CA LEU A 90 -3.22 2.94 -5.20
C LEU A 90 -4.48 3.14 -4.36
N VAL A 91 -4.59 4.29 -3.71
CA VAL A 91 -5.77 4.62 -2.90
C VAL A 91 -7.03 4.55 -3.75
N ALA A 92 -7.00 5.13 -4.95
CA ALA A 92 -8.15 5.12 -5.85
C ALA A 92 -8.56 3.69 -6.23
N ILE A 93 -7.60 2.82 -6.48
CA ILE A 93 -7.87 1.43 -6.83
C ILE A 93 -8.47 0.67 -5.66
N GLU A 94 -7.88 0.82 -4.47
CA GLU A 94 -8.32 0.06 -3.29
C GLU A 94 -9.67 0.53 -2.76
N THR A 95 -10.05 1.77 -3.05
CA THR A 95 -11.27 2.37 -2.48
C THR A 95 -12.29 2.74 -3.56
N GLN A 96 -12.21 2.12 -4.72
CA GLN A 96 -13.08 2.48 -5.85
C GLN A 96 -14.58 2.33 -5.55
N ASP A 97 -14.95 1.56 -4.53
CA ASP A 97 -16.35 1.35 -4.15
C ASP A 97 -16.76 2.26 -2.99
N ASP A 98 -16.03 3.33 -2.76
CA ASP A 98 -16.32 4.33 -1.72
C ASP A 98 -16.28 3.81 -0.30
N ALA A 99 -15.53 2.76 -0.04
CA ALA A 99 -15.24 2.38 1.33
C ALA A 99 -14.48 3.52 2.00
N GLY A 100 -14.69 3.73 3.28
CA GLY A 100 -13.96 4.77 4.00
C GLY A 100 -12.45 4.55 3.92
N VAL A 101 -11.69 5.63 3.96
CA VAL A 101 -10.24 5.57 3.86
C VAL A 101 -9.60 6.26 5.05
N ALA A 102 -8.60 5.59 5.64
CA ALA A 102 -7.74 6.19 6.64
C ALA A 102 -6.29 5.88 6.28
N GLN A 103 -5.38 6.78 6.63
CA GLN A 103 -3.97 6.63 6.31
C GLN A 103 -3.13 6.73 7.56
N ALA A 104 -2.05 5.98 7.57
CA ALA A 104 -1.07 6.02 8.66
C ALA A 104 0.32 6.26 8.13
#